data_1ba9f14d6851e87757d603f16618709a
#
_entry.id   1ba9f14d6851e87757d603f16618709a
#
_cell.length_a   1.000
_cell.length_b   1.000
_cell.length_c   1.000
_cell.angle_alpha   90.00
_cell.angle_beta   90.00
_cell.angle_gamma   90.00
#
_symmetry.space_group_name_H-M   'P 1'
#
loop_
_entity.id
_entity.type
_entity.pdbx_description
1 polymer ?
#
loop_
_entity_poly.entity_id
_entity_poly.type
_entity_poly.pdbx_seq_one_letter_code
_entity_poly.pdbx_strand_id
1 'polypeptide(L)'
;GFQGYPARLGSDLPAQITVKNFVDGQPDSEVNATTAHGTACAEIVHDMAPQAELFLLKISTNVDLSEAVDYAISQGADVISTSLTFTNASPGDGTGQFATMAQEARNAGILWVTAAGNYRETHWSGGFVDSDGDGLHEYAPDVEVNVFGPGNGNAYLIPAGVALTPSIRWNDWTEVDQDLRLLLFRYNGSIFEIVGSSNSPQTGLPSQRPTERISYVTGGAVPPRLPVR
;
A
#
# COMPACT_ATOMS: atom_id res chain seq x y z
N GLY A 1 -1.38 1.88 -13.89
CA GLY A 1 -1.58 1.92 -15.34
C GLY A 1 -2.77 2.76 -15.75
N PHE A 2 -2.80 3.06 -17.05
CA PHE A 2 -3.82 3.92 -17.66
C PHE A 2 -4.50 3.20 -18.83
N GLN A 3 -4.92 1.97 -18.63
CA GLN A 3 -5.58 1.17 -19.66
C GLN A 3 -6.82 1.87 -20.19
N GLY A 4 -6.94 1.96 -21.52
CA GLY A 4 -8.09 2.54 -22.21
C GLY A 4 -8.03 4.05 -22.45
N TYR A 5 -7.03 4.77 -21.91
CA TYR A 5 -6.92 6.22 -22.07
C TYR A 5 -6.95 6.70 -23.54
N PRO A 6 -6.35 5.99 -24.53
CA PRO A 6 -6.36 6.50 -25.90
C PRO A 6 -7.75 6.60 -26.52
N ALA A 7 -8.69 5.74 -26.07
CA ALA A 7 -10.08 5.78 -26.53
C ALA A 7 -10.90 6.92 -25.91
N ARG A 8 -10.35 7.63 -24.93
CA ARG A 8 -10.99 8.74 -24.22
C ARG A 8 -10.51 10.12 -24.69
N LEU A 9 -9.45 10.16 -25.50
CA LEU A 9 -8.91 11.42 -26.00
C LEU A 9 -9.94 12.19 -26.83
N GLY A 10 -10.11 13.48 -26.52
CA GLY A 10 -11.07 14.36 -27.17
C GLY A 10 -12.53 14.18 -26.75
N SER A 11 -12.80 13.30 -25.76
CA SER A 11 -14.11 13.15 -25.11
C SER A 11 -13.99 13.35 -23.60
N ASP A 12 -13.66 12.30 -22.86
CA ASP A 12 -13.52 12.33 -21.39
C ASP A 12 -12.10 12.75 -20.93
N LEU A 13 -11.17 12.87 -21.88
CA LEU A 13 -9.81 13.37 -21.67
C LEU A 13 -9.47 14.44 -22.73
N PRO A 14 -8.47 15.30 -22.47
CA PRO A 14 -7.99 16.24 -23.49
C PRO A 14 -7.62 15.54 -24.80
N ALA A 15 -7.75 16.23 -25.92
CA ALA A 15 -7.39 15.67 -27.22
C ALA A 15 -5.87 15.31 -27.34
N GLN A 16 -5.06 15.95 -26.52
CA GLN A 16 -3.61 15.69 -26.42
C GLN A 16 -3.21 15.54 -24.97
N ILE A 17 -2.44 14.51 -24.66
CA ILE A 17 -1.90 14.20 -23.34
C ILE A 17 -0.45 13.76 -23.50
N THR A 18 0.41 14.17 -22.59
CA THR A 18 1.77 13.63 -22.49
C THR A 18 1.76 12.36 -21.66
N VAL A 19 2.38 11.30 -22.17
CA VAL A 19 2.49 10.02 -21.44
C VAL A 19 3.94 9.67 -21.22
N LYS A 20 4.26 9.09 -20.05
CA LYS A 20 5.60 8.62 -19.71
C LYS A 20 5.53 7.36 -18.86
N ASN A 21 6.37 6.39 -19.18
CA ASN A 21 6.49 5.14 -18.42
C ASN A 21 7.84 5.11 -17.71
N PHE A 22 7.82 4.98 -16.40
CA PHE A 22 9.01 4.87 -15.55
C PHE A 22 9.30 3.44 -15.13
N VAL A 23 8.45 2.48 -15.51
CA VAL A 23 8.68 1.06 -15.21
C VAL A 23 9.85 0.55 -16.04
N ASP A 24 10.90 0.11 -15.37
CA ASP A 24 12.15 -0.30 -16.00
C ASP A 24 11.93 -1.33 -17.14
N GLY A 25 12.62 -1.12 -18.25
CA GLY A 25 12.53 -1.96 -19.45
C GLY A 25 11.23 -1.85 -20.25
N GLN A 26 10.28 -0.96 -19.87
CA GLN A 26 9.03 -0.79 -20.60
C GLN A 26 8.99 0.53 -21.40
N PRO A 27 8.52 0.52 -22.67
CA PRO A 27 8.35 1.72 -23.45
C PRO A 27 7.13 2.55 -23.02
N ASP A 28 7.08 3.82 -23.43
CA ASP A 28 5.94 4.72 -23.12
C ASP A 28 4.60 4.20 -23.68
N SER A 29 4.61 3.38 -24.74
CA SER A 29 3.40 2.74 -25.27
C SER A 29 2.69 1.83 -24.27
N GLU A 30 3.43 1.27 -23.30
CA GLU A 30 2.92 0.42 -22.22
C GLU A 30 2.24 1.20 -21.07
N VAL A 31 2.14 2.53 -21.17
CA VAL A 31 1.29 3.34 -20.28
C VAL A 31 -0.16 2.87 -20.37
N ASN A 32 -0.63 2.52 -21.59
CA ASN A 32 -1.96 1.95 -21.85
C ASN A 32 -2.05 0.45 -21.49
N ALA A 33 -1.70 0.11 -20.25
CA ALA A 33 -1.66 -1.29 -19.81
C ALA A 33 -2.05 -1.44 -18.34
N THR A 34 -2.21 -2.69 -17.91
CA THR A 34 -2.43 -3.18 -16.54
C THR A 34 -3.79 -2.88 -15.93
N THR A 35 -4.18 -1.64 -15.72
CA THR A 35 -5.43 -1.26 -15.06
C THR A 35 -5.95 0.06 -15.59
N ALA A 36 -7.26 0.24 -15.62
CA ALA A 36 -7.93 1.49 -15.99
C ALA A 36 -8.01 2.51 -14.84
N HIS A 37 -7.47 2.19 -13.66
CA HIS A 37 -7.57 3.05 -12.47
C HIS A 37 -7.01 4.46 -12.73
N GLY A 38 -5.81 4.56 -13.32
CA GLY A 38 -5.22 5.86 -13.65
C GLY A 38 -6.00 6.63 -14.70
N THR A 39 -6.61 5.94 -15.68
CA THR A 39 -7.50 6.57 -16.67
C THR A 39 -8.70 7.20 -16.00
N ALA A 40 -9.39 6.46 -15.12
CA ALA A 40 -10.53 6.98 -14.36
C ALA A 40 -10.16 8.18 -13.47
N CYS A 41 -8.99 8.14 -12.82
CA CYS A 41 -8.49 9.29 -12.06
C CYS A 41 -8.24 10.51 -12.97
N ALA A 42 -7.66 10.29 -14.16
CA ALA A 42 -7.38 11.37 -15.11
C ALA A 42 -8.66 11.99 -15.68
N GLU A 43 -9.70 11.18 -15.96
CA GLU A 43 -11.03 11.65 -16.38
C GLU A 43 -11.63 12.59 -15.33
N ILE A 44 -11.59 12.20 -14.03
CA ILE A 44 -12.11 13.05 -12.93
C ILE A 44 -11.31 14.37 -12.84
N VAL A 45 -9.99 14.33 -13.01
CA VAL A 45 -9.16 15.54 -13.02
C VAL A 45 -9.54 16.44 -14.18
N HIS A 46 -9.77 15.86 -15.38
CA HIS A 46 -10.17 16.63 -16.56
C HIS A 46 -11.56 17.26 -16.39
N ASP A 47 -12.52 16.54 -15.83
CA ASP A 47 -13.86 17.06 -15.53
C ASP A 47 -13.80 18.28 -14.60
N MET A 48 -12.91 18.28 -13.62
CA MET A 48 -12.74 19.38 -12.66
C MET A 48 -11.90 20.52 -13.21
N ALA A 49 -10.96 20.23 -14.09
CA ALA A 49 -10.01 21.19 -14.65
C ALA A 49 -9.80 20.96 -16.17
N PRO A 50 -10.82 21.24 -17.00
CA PRO A 50 -10.81 20.86 -18.42
C PRO A 50 -9.77 21.61 -19.29
N GLN A 51 -9.15 22.64 -18.76
CA GLN A 51 -8.07 23.38 -19.42
C GLN A 51 -6.69 22.99 -18.94
N ALA A 52 -6.57 22.07 -17.98
CA ALA A 52 -5.27 21.62 -17.48
C ALA A 52 -4.57 20.74 -18.53
N GLU A 53 -3.28 20.95 -18.72
CA GLU A 53 -2.42 20.02 -19.42
C GLU A 53 -2.19 18.79 -18.53
N LEU A 54 -2.39 17.60 -19.07
CA LEU A 54 -2.27 16.36 -18.32
C LEU A 54 -1.04 15.55 -18.74
N PHE A 55 -0.33 15.06 -17.73
CA PHE A 55 0.76 14.10 -17.84
C PHE A 55 0.34 12.79 -17.18
N LEU A 56 0.29 11.70 -17.95
CA LEU A 56 0.03 10.36 -17.41
C LEU A 56 1.36 9.65 -17.15
N LEU A 57 1.77 9.61 -15.89
CA LEU A 57 3.05 9.04 -15.46
C LEU A 57 2.83 7.66 -14.86
N LYS A 58 3.20 6.61 -15.59
CA LYS A 58 3.06 5.22 -15.11
C LYS A 58 4.26 4.84 -14.24
N ILE A 59 3.96 4.31 -13.06
CA ILE A 59 4.93 3.82 -12.08
C ILE A 59 4.51 2.45 -11.55
N SER A 60 5.44 1.70 -10.97
CA SER A 60 5.23 0.42 -10.29
C SER A 60 5.92 0.36 -8.93
N THR A 61 7.04 1.05 -8.78
CA THR A 61 7.88 1.04 -7.58
C THR A 61 8.02 2.43 -6.98
N ASN A 62 8.62 2.51 -5.80
CA ASN A 62 8.99 3.79 -5.19
C ASN A 62 10.15 4.48 -5.91
N VAL A 63 11.00 3.72 -6.62
CA VAL A 63 12.06 4.29 -7.48
C VAL A 63 11.42 4.98 -8.67
N ASP A 64 10.52 4.31 -9.38
CA ASP A 64 9.77 4.90 -10.49
C ASP A 64 9.00 6.16 -10.05
N LEU A 65 8.47 6.17 -8.82
CA LEU A 65 7.80 7.35 -8.26
C LEU A 65 8.78 8.53 -8.12
N SER A 66 10.00 8.28 -7.63
CA SER A 66 11.04 9.32 -7.51
C SER A 66 11.35 9.93 -8.89
N GLU A 67 11.60 9.09 -9.88
CA GLU A 67 11.86 9.53 -11.26
C GLU A 67 10.68 10.30 -11.87
N ALA A 68 9.45 9.86 -11.59
CA ALA A 68 8.23 10.55 -12.03
C ALA A 68 8.06 11.93 -11.37
N VAL A 69 8.45 12.08 -10.10
CA VAL A 69 8.44 13.37 -9.40
C VAL A 69 9.50 14.31 -10.00
N ASP A 70 10.72 13.81 -10.22
CA ASP A 70 11.80 14.59 -10.87
C ASP A 70 11.38 15.05 -12.28
N TYR A 71 10.72 14.16 -13.03
CA TYR A 71 10.17 14.51 -14.33
C TYR A 71 9.09 15.59 -14.21
N ALA A 72 8.14 15.47 -13.29
CA ALA A 72 7.10 16.47 -13.08
C ALA A 72 7.70 17.85 -12.73
N ILE A 73 8.74 17.87 -11.88
CA ILE A 73 9.49 19.09 -11.54
C ILE A 73 10.14 19.67 -12.81
N SER A 74 10.80 18.85 -13.63
CA SER A 74 11.46 19.27 -14.85
C SER A 74 10.50 19.83 -15.92
N GLN A 75 9.25 19.36 -15.92
CA GLN A 75 8.19 19.86 -16.81
C GLN A 75 7.46 21.08 -16.26
N GLY A 76 7.77 21.54 -15.05
CA GLY A 76 7.11 22.67 -14.42
C GLY A 76 5.66 22.42 -14.05
N ALA A 77 5.32 21.20 -13.64
CA ALA A 77 3.97 20.85 -13.23
C ALA A 77 3.55 21.69 -12.01
N ASP A 78 2.28 22.08 -11.94
CA ASP A 78 1.71 22.80 -10.79
C ASP A 78 1.16 21.85 -9.73
N VAL A 79 0.64 20.69 -10.15
CA VAL A 79 -0.01 19.72 -9.27
C VAL A 79 0.42 18.29 -9.60
N ILE A 80 0.74 17.51 -8.58
CA ILE A 80 0.84 16.06 -8.65
C ILE A 80 -0.37 15.43 -7.96
N SER A 81 -1.11 14.57 -8.67
CA SER A 81 -2.22 13.79 -8.13
C SER A 81 -1.86 12.31 -8.10
N THR A 82 -1.85 11.71 -6.89
CA THR A 82 -1.44 10.33 -6.69
C THR A 82 -2.51 9.54 -5.94
N SER A 83 -3.20 8.63 -6.62
CA SER A 83 -4.18 7.72 -6.01
C SER A 83 -3.59 6.32 -5.78
N LEU A 84 -2.37 6.27 -5.26
CA LEU A 84 -1.62 5.04 -4.97
C LEU A 84 -1.18 5.02 -3.51
N THR A 85 -0.95 3.82 -2.98
CA THR A 85 -0.45 3.60 -1.61
C THR A 85 0.74 2.66 -1.62
N PHE A 86 1.80 3.06 -0.93
CA PHE A 86 2.98 2.24 -0.65
C PHE A 86 2.92 1.79 0.81
N THR A 87 2.17 0.72 1.08
CA THR A 87 1.90 0.24 2.44
C THR A 87 3.19 -0.17 3.14
N ASN A 88 3.39 0.36 4.36
CA ASN A 88 4.55 0.07 5.22
C ASN A 88 5.92 0.36 4.58
N ALA A 89 5.99 1.28 3.63
CA ALA A 89 7.22 1.58 2.90
C ALA A 89 8.06 2.73 3.50
N SER A 90 7.55 3.42 4.53
CA SER A 90 8.24 4.52 5.22
C SER A 90 7.80 4.63 6.68
N PRO A 91 8.53 5.39 7.52
CA PRO A 91 8.18 5.64 8.92
C PRO A 91 6.74 6.19 9.11
N GLY A 92 6.29 7.05 8.22
CA GLY A 92 4.99 7.73 8.33
C GLY A 92 4.96 8.89 9.34
N ASP A 93 6.13 9.38 9.73
CA ASP A 93 6.36 10.46 10.69
C ASP A 93 6.85 11.77 10.02
N GLY A 94 6.81 11.82 8.70
CA GLY A 94 7.33 12.96 7.92
C GLY A 94 8.81 12.82 7.57
N THR A 95 9.43 11.68 7.82
CA THR A 95 10.80 11.37 7.42
C THR A 95 10.88 10.27 6.34
N GLY A 96 12.09 9.99 5.85
CA GLY A 96 12.34 8.99 4.83
C GLY A 96 12.04 9.46 3.41
N GLN A 97 12.21 8.54 2.44
CA GLN A 97 12.25 8.87 1.02
C GLN A 97 10.98 9.56 0.49
N PHE A 98 9.78 9.15 0.92
CA PHE A 98 8.54 9.78 0.46
C PHE A 98 8.38 11.21 0.96
N ALA A 99 8.82 11.48 2.19
CA ALA A 99 8.84 12.83 2.73
C ALA A 99 9.84 13.71 1.98
N THR A 100 11.01 13.17 1.62
CA THR A 100 12.01 13.85 0.79
C THR A 100 11.43 14.23 -0.58
N MET A 101 10.84 13.29 -1.32
CA MET A 101 10.19 13.56 -2.60
C MET A 101 9.09 14.63 -2.49
N ALA A 102 8.26 14.56 -1.44
CA ALA A 102 7.22 15.55 -1.21
C ALA A 102 7.80 16.95 -0.91
N GLN A 103 8.92 17.01 -0.19
CA GLN A 103 9.61 18.27 0.08
C GLN A 103 10.26 18.86 -1.19
N GLU A 104 10.82 18.02 -2.06
CA GLU A 104 11.39 18.43 -3.35
C GLU A 104 10.31 19.00 -4.26
N ALA A 105 9.18 18.31 -4.41
CA ALA A 105 8.03 18.82 -5.15
C ALA A 105 7.53 20.16 -4.58
N ARG A 106 7.39 20.27 -3.26
CA ARG A 106 7.00 21.51 -2.58
C ARG A 106 8.00 22.64 -2.82
N ASN A 107 9.30 22.37 -2.75
CA ASN A 107 10.34 23.37 -3.01
C ASN A 107 10.31 23.88 -4.46
N ALA A 108 9.87 23.03 -5.40
CA ALA A 108 9.63 23.40 -6.80
C ALA A 108 8.28 24.14 -7.01
N GLY A 109 7.48 24.35 -5.95
CA GLY A 109 6.19 25.02 -6.03
C GLY A 109 5.02 24.12 -6.37
N ILE A 110 5.20 22.81 -6.42
CA ILE A 110 4.18 21.82 -6.79
C ILE A 110 3.30 21.47 -5.59
N LEU A 111 1.99 21.50 -5.77
CA LEU A 111 1.04 20.93 -4.84
C LEU A 111 0.91 19.42 -5.06
N TRP A 112 1.31 18.61 -4.09
CA TRP A 112 1.12 17.16 -4.16
C TRP A 112 -0.12 16.72 -3.38
N VAL A 113 -1.11 16.18 -4.08
CA VAL A 113 -2.34 15.61 -3.53
C VAL A 113 -2.26 14.09 -3.62
N THR A 114 -2.44 13.40 -2.49
CA THR A 114 -2.38 11.94 -2.43
C THR A 114 -3.57 11.35 -1.70
N ALA A 115 -3.95 10.12 -2.07
CA ALA A 115 -4.96 9.36 -1.36
C ALA A 115 -4.47 8.96 0.03
N ALA A 116 -5.37 9.04 1.04
CA ALA A 116 -5.09 8.54 2.39
C ALA A 116 -5.13 7.00 2.50
N GLY A 117 -5.51 6.31 1.42
CA GLY A 117 -5.68 4.85 1.37
C GLY A 117 -7.07 4.39 1.81
N ASN A 118 -7.32 3.09 1.65
CA ASN A 118 -8.63 2.46 1.90
C ASN A 118 -8.62 1.56 3.15
N TYR A 119 -7.71 1.82 4.11
CA TYR A 119 -7.43 0.89 5.21
C TYR A 119 -8.06 1.29 6.55
N ARG A 120 -9.04 2.20 6.57
CA ARG A 120 -9.65 2.73 7.79
C ARG A 120 -10.09 1.63 8.77
N GLU A 121 -10.75 0.59 8.27
CA GLU A 121 -11.32 -0.51 9.08
C GLU A 121 -10.52 -1.81 8.98
N THR A 122 -9.37 -1.77 8.32
CA THR A 122 -8.53 -2.94 8.06
C THR A 122 -7.12 -2.79 8.65
N HIS A 123 -6.98 -1.97 9.68
CA HIS A 123 -5.72 -1.81 10.39
C HIS A 123 -5.93 -1.80 11.90
N TRP A 124 -4.87 -2.11 12.61
CA TRP A 124 -4.71 -1.91 14.04
C TRP A 124 -3.44 -1.08 14.29
N SER A 125 -3.44 -0.28 15.33
CA SER A 125 -2.28 0.49 15.78
C SER A 125 -2.25 0.56 17.30
N GLY A 126 -1.10 0.28 17.89
CA GLY A 126 -0.90 0.32 19.33
C GLY A 126 0.55 0.00 19.71
N GLY A 127 0.85 0.03 21.01
CA GLY A 127 2.13 -0.43 21.54
C GLY A 127 2.21 -1.95 21.54
N PHE A 128 3.42 -2.51 21.42
CA PHE A 128 3.64 -3.94 21.67
C PHE A 128 3.46 -4.21 23.16
N VAL A 129 2.60 -5.16 23.48
CA VAL A 129 2.32 -5.64 24.86
C VAL A 129 2.51 -7.15 24.87
N ASP A 130 3.19 -7.67 25.85
CA ASP A 130 3.42 -9.08 26.14
C ASP A 130 3.51 -9.16 27.67
N SER A 131 2.38 -9.33 28.34
CA SER A 131 2.29 -9.24 29.80
C SER A 131 2.61 -10.56 30.51
N ASP A 132 2.50 -11.68 29.80
CA ASP A 132 2.80 -13.01 30.35
C ASP A 132 4.19 -13.53 29.94
N GLY A 133 4.86 -12.86 28.99
CA GLY A 133 6.24 -13.15 28.60
C GLY A 133 6.37 -14.34 27.65
N ASP A 134 5.33 -14.69 26.93
CA ASP A 134 5.36 -15.80 25.97
C ASP A 134 5.87 -15.42 24.57
N GLY A 135 6.07 -14.12 24.33
CA GLY A 135 6.58 -13.55 23.07
C GLY A 135 5.51 -13.23 22.03
N LEU A 136 4.23 -13.37 22.37
CA LEU A 136 3.12 -12.95 21.51
C LEU A 136 2.61 -11.57 21.92
N HIS A 137 2.13 -10.82 20.92
CA HIS A 137 1.55 -9.51 21.18
C HIS A 137 0.10 -9.62 21.63
N GLU A 138 -0.22 -8.98 22.75
CA GLU A 138 -1.59 -8.85 23.25
C GLU A 138 -2.31 -7.65 22.62
N TYR A 139 -3.34 -7.91 21.80
CA TYR A 139 -4.22 -6.88 21.23
C TYR A 139 -5.24 -6.33 22.21
N ALA A 140 -5.54 -7.11 23.25
CA ALA A 140 -6.33 -6.79 24.43
C ALA A 140 -5.94 -7.76 25.54
N PRO A 141 -6.32 -7.54 26.81
CA PRO A 141 -6.06 -8.50 27.88
C PRO A 141 -6.48 -9.92 27.49
N ASP A 142 -5.57 -10.87 27.56
CA ASP A 142 -5.74 -12.28 27.18
C ASP A 142 -6.14 -12.53 25.70
N VAL A 143 -5.86 -11.57 24.79
CA VAL A 143 -6.18 -11.67 23.36
C VAL A 143 -4.94 -11.44 22.50
N GLU A 144 -4.32 -12.51 22.06
CA GLU A 144 -3.09 -12.51 21.24
C GLU A 144 -3.35 -12.59 19.73
N VAL A 145 -4.60 -12.72 19.32
CA VAL A 145 -4.96 -12.87 17.90
C VAL A 145 -5.87 -11.75 17.46
N ASN A 146 -5.42 -10.99 16.46
CA ASN A 146 -6.27 -10.06 15.73
C ASN A 146 -7.00 -10.80 14.60
N VAL A 147 -8.32 -10.71 14.58
CA VAL A 147 -9.14 -11.47 13.61
C VAL A 147 -9.59 -10.59 12.45
N PHE A 148 -9.54 -11.14 11.24
CA PHE A 148 -10.23 -10.55 10.10
C PHE A 148 -11.74 -10.68 10.33
N GLY A 149 -12.39 -9.59 10.70
CA GLY A 149 -13.80 -9.63 11.07
C GLY A 149 -14.45 -8.25 11.08
N PRO A 150 -15.78 -8.17 11.21
CA PRO A 150 -16.53 -6.92 11.14
C PRO A 150 -16.41 -6.05 12.41
N GLY A 151 -15.40 -6.24 13.25
CA GLY A 151 -15.17 -5.43 14.46
C GLY A 151 -16.16 -5.70 15.61
N ASN A 152 -17.05 -6.66 15.47
CA ASN A 152 -18.05 -7.07 16.49
C ASN A 152 -17.72 -8.42 17.16
N GLY A 153 -16.47 -8.87 17.04
CA GLY A 153 -16.00 -10.15 17.57
C GLY A 153 -16.31 -11.37 16.70
N ASN A 154 -16.96 -11.20 15.56
CA ASN A 154 -17.18 -12.27 14.60
C ASN A 154 -16.07 -12.31 13.55
N ALA A 155 -15.51 -13.47 13.27
CA ALA A 155 -14.59 -13.66 12.17
C ALA A 155 -15.32 -13.71 10.83
N TYR A 156 -14.71 -13.15 9.76
CA TYR A 156 -15.19 -13.38 8.40
C TYR A 156 -14.88 -14.79 7.94
N LEU A 157 -15.86 -15.40 7.27
CA LEU A 157 -15.60 -16.53 6.41
C LEU A 157 -15.04 -15.99 5.08
N ILE A 158 -13.75 -16.15 4.87
CA ILE A 158 -13.10 -15.70 3.65
C ILE A 158 -13.21 -16.81 2.60
N PRO A 159 -13.85 -16.55 1.45
CA PRO A 159 -13.96 -17.55 0.38
C PRO A 159 -12.60 -18.07 -0.08
N ALA A 160 -12.59 -19.28 -0.68
CA ALA A 160 -11.39 -19.79 -1.34
C ALA A 160 -10.95 -18.91 -2.50
N GLY A 161 -9.65 -18.83 -2.74
CA GLY A 161 -9.05 -18.06 -3.83
C GLY A 161 -8.89 -16.56 -3.53
N VAL A 162 -9.22 -16.09 -2.33
CA VAL A 162 -8.98 -14.70 -1.94
C VAL A 162 -7.53 -14.51 -1.52
N ALA A 163 -6.86 -13.53 -2.11
CA ALA A 163 -5.52 -13.15 -1.71
C ALA A 163 -5.56 -12.26 -0.45
N LEU A 164 -4.85 -12.66 0.59
CA LEU A 164 -4.64 -11.92 1.81
C LEU A 164 -3.18 -11.46 1.89
N THR A 165 -2.98 -10.20 2.24
CA THR A 165 -1.63 -9.63 2.36
C THR A 165 -1.48 -8.87 3.67
N PRO A 166 -1.61 -9.54 4.83
CA PRO A 166 -1.34 -8.88 6.11
C PRO A 166 0.11 -8.40 6.16
N SER A 167 0.31 -7.25 6.76
CA SER A 167 1.63 -6.68 6.97
C SER A 167 1.66 -5.90 8.27
N ILE A 168 2.82 -5.89 8.92
CA ILE A 168 3.10 -5.06 10.08
C ILE A 168 4.27 -4.13 9.79
N ARG A 169 4.30 -3.02 10.50
CA ARG A 169 5.46 -2.17 10.68
C ARG A 169 5.54 -1.74 12.13
N TRP A 170 6.74 -1.47 12.60
CA TRP A 170 6.99 -0.93 13.95
C TRP A 170 7.93 0.27 13.89
N ASN A 171 8.05 0.98 15.01
CA ASN A 171 8.81 2.21 15.07
C ASN A 171 10.28 1.97 15.45
N ASP A 172 11.07 1.49 14.49
CA ASP A 172 12.47 1.13 14.65
C ASP A 172 13.27 1.42 13.36
N TRP A 173 13.10 2.63 12.80
CA TRP A 173 13.57 2.95 11.45
C TRP A 173 15.03 3.40 11.35
N THR A 174 15.65 3.83 12.42
CA THR A 174 17.04 4.35 12.40
C THR A 174 18.06 3.25 12.47
N GLU A 175 17.86 2.33 13.41
CA GLU A 175 18.66 1.10 13.56
C GLU A 175 17.68 -0.03 13.82
N VAL A 176 17.38 -0.81 12.78
CA VAL A 176 16.32 -1.84 12.84
C VAL A 176 16.86 -3.06 13.57
N ASP A 177 16.85 -3.02 14.91
CA ASP A 177 17.39 -4.05 15.81
C ASP A 177 16.32 -4.82 16.59
N GLN A 178 15.06 -4.39 16.52
CA GLN A 178 13.92 -5.15 17.02
C GLN A 178 13.43 -6.09 15.92
N ASP A 179 13.53 -7.38 16.18
CA ASP A 179 13.16 -8.45 15.24
C ASP A 179 11.77 -8.99 15.60
N LEU A 180 10.73 -8.52 14.88
CA LEU A 180 9.35 -8.97 15.06
C LEU A 180 8.94 -9.92 13.94
N ARG A 181 8.14 -10.90 14.29
CA ARG A 181 7.61 -11.91 13.39
C ARG A 181 6.11 -11.74 13.17
N LEU A 182 5.66 -11.85 11.93
CA LEU A 182 4.24 -11.90 11.59
C LEU A 182 3.79 -13.35 11.36
N LEU A 183 2.71 -13.75 12.04
CA LEU A 183 2.07 -15.06 11.86
C LEU A 183 0.65 -14.90 11.36
N LEU A 184 0.26 -15.73 10.40
CA LEU A 184 -1.12 -15.84 9.93
C LEU A 184 -1.68 -17.21 10.32
N PHE A 185 -2.77 -17.19 11.06
CA PHE A 185 -3.45 -18.40 11.50
C PHE A 185 -4.77 -18.60 10.75
N ARG A 186 -5.10 -19.86 10.55
CA ARG A 186 -6.43 -20.32 10.16
C ARG A 186 -7.02 -21.13 11.30
N TYR A 187 -8.24 -20.81 11.71
CA TYR A 187 -9.01 -21.66 12.63
C TYR A 187 -9.76 -22.73 11.83
N ASN A 188 -9.57 -23.99 12.16
CA ASN A 188 -10.20 -25.13 11.47
C ASN A 188 -11.45 -25.68 12.17
N GLY A 189 -11.90 -25.00 13.24
CA GLY A 189 -13.02 -25.41 14.06
C GLY A 189 -12.60 -26.03 15.41
N SER A 190 -11.32 -26.35 15.58
CA SER A 190 -10.79 -26.97 16.79
C SER A 190 -9.48 -26.30 17.24
N ILE A 191 -8.58 -26.03 16.32
CA ILE A 191 -7.27 -25.45 16.61
C ILE A 191 -6.94 -24.33 15.62
N PHE A 192 -6.01 -23.47 16.00
CA PHE A 192 -5.35 -22.52 15.13
C PHE A 192 -4.16 -23.19 14.43
N GLU A 193 -4.13 -23.14 13.11
CA GLU A 193 -3.04 -23.64 12.26
C GLU A 193 -2.30 -22.47 11.65
N ILE A 194 -0.97 -22.43 11.73
CA ILE A 194 -0.17 -21.43 11.01
C ILE A 194 -0.24 -21.74 9.51
N VAL A 195 -0.79 -20.80 8.75
CA VAL A 195 -0.90 -20.90 7.28
C VAL A 195 0.03 -19.94 6.55
N GLY A 196 0.67 -19.03 7.26
CA GLY A 196 1.68 -18.13 6.74
C GLY A 196 2.54 -17.54 7.84
N SER A 197 3.78 -17.21 7.50
CA SER A 197 4.68 -16.49 8.41
C SER A 197 5.64 -15.62 7.61
N SER A 198 6.06 -14.51 8.18
CA SER A 198 7.13 -13.65 7.72
C SER A 198 8.05 -13.36 8.89
N ASN A 199 9.34 -13.56 8.70
CA ASN A 199 10.38 -13.45 9.73
C ASN A 199 11.71 -13.10 9.05
N SER A 200 11.77 -11.92 8.45
CA SER A 200 13.00 -11.39 7.85
C SER A 200 13.88 -10.85 8.99
N PRO A 201 15.11 -11.34 9.19
CA PRO A 201 15.91 -10.91 10.33
C PRO A 201 16.17 -9.41 10.34
N GLN A 202 15.91 -8.75 11.46
CA GLN A 202 16.29 -7.36 11.73
C GLN A 202 17.42 -7.36 12.76
N THR A 203 18.63 -6.97 12.30
CA THR A 203 19.87 -7.08 13.05
C THR A 203 20.71 -5.80 13.07
N GLY A 204 20.06 -4.64 12.80
CA GLY A 204 20.73 -3.33 12.78
C GLY A 204 21.40 -2.98 11.46
N LEU A 205 21.20 -3.73 10.38
CA LEU A 205 21.83 -3.42 9.09
C LEU A 205 21.09 -2.28 8.38
N PRO A 206 21.80 -1.34 7.71
CA PRO A 206 21.20 -0.14 7.12
C PRO A 206 20.13 -0.38 6.02
N SER A 207 20.13 -1.55 5.40
CA SER A 207 19.14 -1.91 4.36
C SER A 207 17.88 -2.55 4.89
N GLN A 208 17.84 -2.88 6.17
CA GLN A 208 16.71 -3.54 6.81
C GLN A 208 15.58 -2.53 7.07
N ARG A 209 14.37 -3.03 7.14
CA ARG A 209 13.17 -2.25 7.45
C ARG A 209 12.38 -2.92 8.56
N PRO A 210 11.80 -2.16 9.48
CA PRO A 210 10.97 -2.70 10.56
C PRO A 210 9.58 -3.08 10.02
N THR A 211 9.54 -4.07 9.13
CA THR A 211 8.30 -4.48 8.45
C THR A 211 8.31 -5.96 8.16
N GLU A 212 7.15 -6.59 8.34
CA GLU A 212 6.91 -7.94 7.88
C GLU A 212 5.64 -8.02 7.04
N ARG A 213 5.60 -8.93 6.06
CA ARG A 213 4.47 -9.08 5.15
C ARG A 213 4.28 -10.54 4.73
N ILE A 214 3.05 -11.01 4.80
CA ILE A 214 2.65 -12.32 4.29
C ILE A 214 1.84 -12.13 3.01
N SER A 215 2.04 -13.02 2.02
CA SER A 215 1.15 -13.18 0.89
C SER A 215 0.55 -14.59 0.97
N TYR A 216 -0.76 -14.69 1.10
CA TYR A 216 -1.47 -15.94 1.27
C TYR A 216 -2.73 -15.97 0.40
N VAL A 217 -2.99 -17.08 -0.27
CA VAL A 217 -4.25 -17.30 -0.99
C VAL A 217 -5.06 -18.32 -0.23
N THR A 218 -6.29 -17.95 0.13
CA THR A 218 -7.18 -18.81 0.92
C THR A 218 -7.48 -20.13 0.18
N GLY A 219 -7.34 -21.26 0.89
CA GLY A 219 -7.67 -22.59 0.36
C GLY A 219 -9.16 -22.94 0.48
N GLY A 220 -9.61 -24.00 -0.24
CA GLY A 220 -11.01 -24.32 -0.48
C GLY A 220 -11.83 -24.97 0.65
N ALA A 221 -11.46 -24.88 1.93
CA ALA A 221 -12.30 -25.28 3.04
C ALA A 221 -12.76 -24.06 3.83
N VAL A 222 -14.07 -23.87 3.93
CA VAL A 222 -14.67 -22.83 4.79
C VAL A 222 -14.52 -23.27 6.25
N PRO A 223 -13.74 -22.60 7.10
CA PRO A 223 -13.68 -22.96 8.52
C PRO A 223 -15.02 -22.65 9.19
N PRO A 224 -15.45 -23.44 10.19
CA PRO A 224 -16.59 -23.11 10.99
C PRO A 224 -16.39 -21.78 11.73
N ARG A 225 -17.49 -21.11 12.08
CA ARG A 225 -17.47 -19.84 12.82
C ARG A 225 -16.74 -20.02 14.14
N LEU A 226 -15.86 -19.08 14.49
CA LEU A 226 -15.29 -19.02 15.83
C LEU A 226 -16.42 -18.80 16.84
N PRO A 227 -16.45 -19.56 17.94
CA PRO A 227 -17.33 -19.22 19.06
C PRO A 227 -16.87 -17.88 19.64
N VAL A 228 -17.80 -16.93 19.70
CA VAL A 228 -17.58 -15.65 20.40
C VAL A 228 -17.54 -16.00 21.91
N ARG A 229 -16.44 -15.65 22.57
CA ARG A 229 -16.38 -15.61 24.04
C ARG A 229 -16.51 -14.19 24.52
#